data_f6591d730de62a32a3d3b95d998f3cd5
#
_entry.id   f6591d730de62a32a3d3b95d998f3cd5
#
_cell.length_a   1.000
_cell.length_b   1.000
_cell.length_c   1.000
_cell.angle_alpha   90.00
_cell.angle_beta   90.00
_cell.angle_gamma   90.00
#
_symmetry.space_group_name_H-M   'P 1'
#
loop_
_entity.id
_entity.type
_entity.pdbx_description
1 polymer ?
#
loop_
_entity_poly.entity_id
_entity_poly.type
_entity_poly.pdbx_seq_one_letter_code
_entity_poly.pdbx_strand_id
1 'polypeptide(L)'
;CNIYCGRGQLFNFLGNKFNLSRNKPMPKFLKSKYFRYGFLTFFLTMFGIMLFNTYLVFAGASNLKEVLTLLWTFKLPWEIANPNLVSPWIYQFALGFYSMMLTSTILGLITMVLFKPKSWCVYCPMGTMTQLISKAKYNPNK
;
A
#
# COMPACT_ATOMS: atom_id res chain seq x y z
N CYS A 1 12.91 -8.37 -3.37
CA CYS A 1 12.22 -7.06 -3.46
C CYS A 1 13.09 -5.93 -4.01
N ASN A 2 14.41 -5.98 -3.83
CA ASN A 2 15.29 -4.85 -4.15
C ASN A 2 15.50 -4.60 -5.66
N ILE A 3 15.31 -5.59 -6.50
CA ILE A 3 15.57 -5.53 -7.95
C ILE A 3 14.28 -5.55 -8.75
N TYR A 4 13.29 -6.33 -8.34
CA TYR A 4 12.06 -6.57 -9.10
C TYR A 4 10.86 -5.69 -8.69
N CYS A 5 10.98 -4.86 -7.66
CA CYS A 5 9.89 -4.01 -7.21
C CYS A 5 9.88 -2.68 -7.99
N GLY A 6 8.90 -2.50 -8.90
CA GLY A 6 8.75 -1.28 -9.69
C GLY A 6 8.68 0.00 -8.84
N ARG A 7 8.00 -0.04 -7.69
CA ARG A 7 7.97 1.10 -6.76
C ARG A 7 9.33 1.39 -6.12
N GLY A 8 10.06 0.35 -5.73
CA GLY A 8 11.41 0.52 -5.17
C GLY A 8 12.36 1.13 -6.18
N GLN A 9 12.25 0.75 -7.44
CA GLN A 9 13.01 1.34 -8.54
C GLN A 9 12.59 2.79 -8.81
N LEU A 10 11.29 3.07 -8.85
CA LEU A 10 10.76 4.42 -9.02
C LEU A 10 11.28 5.37 -7.92
N PHE A 11 11.19 4.96 -6.66
CA PHE A 11 11.68 5.76 -5.53
C PHE A 11 13.20 5.93 -5.55
N ASN A 12 13.93 4.91 -5.98
CA ASN A 12 15.38 5.01 -6.14
C ASN A 12 15.75 5.98 -7.28
N PHE A 13 15.02 5.91 -8.38
CA PHE A 13 15.23 6.81 -9.53
C PHE A 13 14.93 8.27 -9.14
N LEU A 14 13.77 8.53 -8.55
CA LEU A 14 13.36 9.86 -8.11
C LEU A 14 14.29 10.41 -7.02
N GLY A 15 14.64 9.59 -6.04
CA GLY A 15 15.48 10.01 -4.92
C GLY A 15 16.93 10.31 -5.30
N ASN A 16 17.52 9.52 -6.20
CA ASN A 16 18.91 9.68 -6.61
C ASN A 16 19.09 10.61 -7.82
N LYS A 17 18.24 10.47 -8.84
CA LYS A 17 18.39 11.26 -10.08
C LYS A 17 17.94 12.70 -9.92
N PHE A 18 16.87 12.93 -9.14
CA PHE A 18 16.34 14.27 -8.88
C PHE A 18 16.82 14.88 -7.56
N ASN A 19 17.70 14.19 -6.81
CA ASN A 19 18.17 14.64 -5.49
C ASN A 19 17.04 15.05 -4.52
N LEU A 20 15.85 14.46 -4.66
CA LEU A 20 14.68 14.77 -3.84
C LEU A 20 14.79 14.22 -2.40
N SER A 21 15.71 13.29 -2.18
CA SER A 21 15.90 12.63 -0.89
C SER A 21 16.86 13.42 0.00
N ARG A 22 16.45 13.69 1.25
CA ARG A 22 17.31 14.32 2.27
C ARG A 22 18.46 13.43 2.76
N ASN A 23 18.54 12.18 2.32
CA ASN A 23 19.57 11.19 2.69
C ASN A 23 19.77 10.99 4.21
N LYS A 24 18.81 11.43 5.04
CA LYS A 24 18.89 11.21 6.49
C LYS A 24 18.72 9.72 6.83
N PRO A 25 19.48 9.21 7.82
CA PRO A 25 19.30 7.83 8.27
C PRO A 25 17.89 7.65 8.84
N MET A 26 17.28 6.50 8.53
CA MET A 26 15.96 6.16 9.03
C MET A 26 15.97 5.99 10.55
N PRO A 27 15.01 6.57 11.29
CA PRO A 27 14.92 6.42 12.74
C PRO A 27 14.75 4.96 13.16
N LYS A 28 15.31 4.59 14.29
CA LYS A 28 15.27 3.22 14.82
C LYS A 28 13.85 2.69 15.01
N PHE A 29 12.90 3.59 15.29
CA PHE A 29 11.48 3.27 15.45
C PHE A 29 10.86 2.63 14.18
N LEU A 30 11.08 3.19 12.99
CA LEU A 30 10.56 2.65 11.74
C LEU A 30 11.22 1.31 11.33
N LYS A 31 12.43 1.03 11.86
CA LYS A 31 13.11 -0.26 11.69
C LYS A 31 12.64 -1.33 12.66
N SER A 32 11.89 -0.94 13.70
CA SER A 32 11.40 -1.84 14.73
C SER A 32 10.53 -2.96 14.12
N LYS A 33 10.67 -4.18 14.64
CA LYS A 33 9.82 -5.32 14.29
C LYS A 33 8.35 -5.03 14.61
N TYR A 34 8.08 -4.38 15.73
CA TYR A 34 6.71 -4.01 16.14
C TYR A 34 6.05 -3.07 15.14
N PHE A 35 6.75 -2.05 14.67
CA PHE A 35 6.23 -1.13 13.67
C PHE A 35 5.93 -1.86 12.34
N ARG A 36 6.82 -2.73 11.89
CA ARG A 36 6.65 -3.50 10.65
C ARG A 36 5.44 -4.44 10.70
N TYR A 37 5.28 -5.16 11.81
CA TYR A 37 4.12 -6.05 11.98
C TYR A 37 2.83 -5.27 12.20
N GLY A 38 2.85 -4.18 12.96
CA GLY A 38 1.71 -3.29 13.13
C GLY A 38 1.25 -2.69 11.81
N PHE A 39 2.17 -2.23 10.98
CA PHE A 39 1.86 -1.70 9.65
C PHE A 39 1.32 -2.78 8.70
N LEU A 40 1.86 -3.99 8.77
CA LEU A 40 1.35 -5.14 8.02
C LEU A 40 -0.09 -5.48 8.44
N THR A 41 -0.36 -5.54 9.75
CA THR A 41 -1.71 -5.82 10.28
C THR A 41 -2.69 -4.75 9.86
N PHE A 42 -2.32 -3.48 9.99
CA PHE A 42 -3.13 -2.35 9.53
C PHE A 42 -3.48 -2.50 8.03
N PHE A 43 -2.50 -2.82 7.20
CA PHE A 43 -2.71 -2.96 5.76
C PHE A 43 -3.61 -4.15 5.41
N LEU A 44 -3.45 -5.29 6.10
CA LEU A 44 -4.32 -6.46 5.93
C LEU A 44 -5.76 -6.20 6.40
N THR A 45 -5.93 -5.45 7.49
CA THR A 45 -7.26 -5.03 7.97
C THR A 45 -7.96 -4.14 6.95
N MET A 46 -7.25 -3.16 6.40
CA MET A 46 -7.75 -2.29 5.33
C MET A 46 -8.18 -3.10 4.09
N PHE A 47 -7.35 -4.07 3.70
CA PHE A 47 -7.66 -4.97 2.59
C PHE A 47 -8.90 -5.82 2.87
N GLY A 48 -9.02 -6.37 4.07
CA GLY A 48 -10.21 -7.15 4.49
C GLY A 48 -11.49 -6.34 4.45
N ILE A 49 -11.47 -5.09 4.93
CA ILE A 49 -12.63 -4.19 4.89
C ILE A 49 -12.97 -3.83 3.44
N MET A 50 -11.99 -3.63 2.58
CA MET A 50 -12.22 -3.40 1.16
C MET A 50 -12.94 -4.58 0.50
N LEU A 51 -12.50 -5.81 0.77
CA LEU A 51 -13.16 -7.02 0.26
C LEU A 51 -14.57 -7.17 0.81
N PHE A 52 -14.78 -6.88 2.08
CA PHE A 52 -16.11 -6.92 2.71
C PHE A 52 -17.06 -5.90 2.07
N ASN A 53 -16.63 -4.68 1.85
CA ASN A 53 -17.41 -3.66 1.15
C ASN A 53 -17.76 -4.09 -0.29
N THR A 54 -16.80 -4.67 -1.00
CA THR A 54 -17.04 -5.21 -2.35
C THR A 54 -18.08 -6.32 -2.34
N TYR A 55 -18.04 -7.20 -1.34
CA TYR A 55 -19.04 -8.25 -1.17
C TYR A 55 -20.43 -7.68 -0.87
N LEU A 56 -20.55 -6.65 -0.03
CA LEU A 56 -21.81 -5.97 0.25
C LEU A 56 -22.43 -5.34 -1.00
N VAL A 57 -21.62 -4.74 -1.85
CA VAL A 57 -22.07 -4.18 -3.14
C VAL A 57 -22.50 -5.29 -4.10
N PHE A 58 -21.78 -6.41 -4.13
CA PHE A 58 -22.17 -7.59 -4.92
C PHE A 58 -23.50 -8.19 -4.47
N ALA A 59 -23.73 -8.27 -3.15
CA ALA A 59 -24.98 -8.75 -2.56
C ALA A 59 -26.16 -7.76 -2.68
N GLY A 60 -25.92 -6.54 -3.24
CA GLY A 60 -26.96 -5.50 -3.36
C GLY A 60 -27.34 -4.82 -2.04
N ALA A 61 -26.61 -5.07 -0.95
CA ALA A 61 -26.90 -4.53 0.37
C ALA A 61 -26.40 -3.10 0.59
N SER A 62 -25.53 -2.58 -0.27
CA SER A 62 -25.01 -1.21 -0.19
C SER A 62 -24.85 -0.57 -1.58
N ASN A 63 -25.00 0.76 -1.62
CA ASN A 63 -24.78 1.53 -2.83
C ASN A 63 -23.28 1.67 -3.12
N LEU A 64 -22.94 1.77 -4.41
CA LEU A 64 -21.59 2.04 -4.88
C LEU A 64 -21.05 3.31 -4.23
N LYS A 65 -19.88 3.21 -3.59
CA LYS A 65 -19.14 4.38 -3.12
C LYS A 65 -18.21 4.85 -4.23
N GLU A 66 -18.67 5.80 -5.00
CA GLU A 66 -17.97 6.34 -6.18
C GLU A 66 -16.72 7.16 -5.86
N VAL A 67 -16.43 7.39 -4.58
CA VAL A 67 -15.39 8.32 -4.15
C VAL A 67 -14.14 7.58 -3.73
N LEU A 68 -13.01 7.95 -4.36
CA LEU A 68 -11.68 7.54 -3.93
C LEU A 68 -11.36 8.12 -2.54
N THR A 69 -11.05 7.27 -1.59
CA THR A 69 -10.66 7.69 -0.25
C THR A 69 -9.17 7.46 -0.03
N LEU A 70 -8.45 8.54 0.33
CA LEU A 70 -7.08 8.45 0.78
C LEU A 70 -7.06 8.26 2.30
N LEU A 71 -6.37 7.23 2.82
CA LEU A 71 -6.30 6.92 4.25
C LEU A 71 -7.66 6.87 4.96
N TRP A 72 -8.75 6.54 4.25
CA TRP A 72 -10.14 6.57 4.74
C TRP A 72 -10.69 7.94 5.18
N THR A 73 -9.86 8.94 5.24
CA THR A 73 -10.23 10.25 5.81
C THR A 73 -10.43 11.31 4.74
N PHE A 74 -9.64 11.26 3.67
CA PHE A 74 -9.68 12.26 2.62
C PHE A 74 -10.42 11.71 1.40
N LYS A 75 -11.55 12.33 1.07
CA LYS A 75 -12.27 12.07 -0.18
C LYS A 75 -11.61 12.88 -1.30
N LEU A 76 -11.16 12.19 -2.34
CA LEU A 76 -10.67 12.87 -3.53
C LEU A 76 -11.86 13.23 -4.44
N PRO A 77 -11.91 14.44 -5.01
CA PRO A 77 -13.02 14.90 -5.84
C PRO A 77 -13.02 14.29 -7.27
N TRP A 78 -12.48 13.08 -7.41
CA TRP A 78 -12.40 12.42 -8.72
C TRP A 78 -13.55 11.42 -8.85
N GLU A 79 -14.58 11.83 -9.54
CA GLU A 79 -15.69 10.98 -9.98
C GLU A 79 -15.28 10.28 -11.29
N ILE A 80 -14.73 9.09 -11.17
CA ILE A 80 -14.24 8.30 -12.32
C ILE A 80 -15.26 7.24 -12.73
N ALA A 81 -16.32 7.05 -11.96
CA ALA A 81 -17.26 5.96 -12.17
C ALA A 81 -18.29 6.30 -13.26
N ASN A 82 -18.19 5.63 -14.41
CA ASN A 82 -19.28 5.53 -15.37
C ASN A 82 -20.03 4.21 -15.14
N PRO A 83 -21.17 4.22 -14.44
CA PRO A 83 -21.89 3.00 -14.04
C PRO A 83 -22.43 2.18 -15.21
N ASN A 84 -22.44 2.75 -16.42
CA ASN A 84 -23.01 2.13 -17.61
C ASN A 84 -22.05 1.15 -18.34
N LEU A 85 -20.76 1.11 -17.99
CA LEU A 85 -19.77 0.30 -18.72
C LEU A 85 -19.44 -1.03 -18.03
N VAL A 86 -19.51 -1.10 -16.69
CA VAL A 86 -19.04 -2.26 -15.93
C VAL A 86 -19.94 -2.50 -14.70
N SER A 87 -20.05 -3.75 -14.26
CA SER A 87 -20.82 -4.11 -13.07
C SER A 87 -20.36 -3.35 -11.80
N PRO A 88 -21.28 -2.88 -10.94
CA PRO A 88 -20.95 -2.01 -9.79
C PRO A 88 -19.91 -2.60 -8.83
N TRP A 89 -19.92 -3.91 -8.61
CA TRP A 89 -19.00 -4.59 -7.70
C TRP A 89 -17.55 -4.59 -8.22
N ILE A 90 -17.36 -4.65 -9.55
CA ILE A 90 -16.01 -4.57 -10.18
C ILE A 90 -15.45 -3.15 -9.97
N TYR A 91 -16.29 -2.13 -10.13
CA TYR A 91 -15.92 -0.75 -9.86
C TYR A 91 -15.51 -0.55 -8.40
N GLN A 92 -16.29 -1.07 -7.46
CA GLN A 92 -16.00 -0.97 -6.04
C GLN A 92 -14.66 -1.62 -5.68
N PHE A 93 -14.39 -2.80 -6.24
CA PHE A 93 -13.12 -3.49 -6.06
C PHE A 93 -11.96 -2.68 -6.64
N ALA A 94 -12.09 -2.22 -7.88
CA ALA A 94 -11.04 -1.45 -8.57
C ALA A 94 -10.73 -0.13 -7.85
N LEU A 95 -11.74 0.62 -7.43
CA LEU A 95 -11.58 1.87 -6.69
C LEU A 95 -10.95 1.65 -5.31
N GLY A 96 -11.36 0.61 -4.59
CA GLY A 96 -10.77 0.24 -3.31
C GLY A 96 -9.30 -0.14 -3.44
N PHE A 97 -8.97 -0.96 -4.42
CA PHE A 97 -7.60 -1.38 -4.70
C PHE A 97 -6.72 -0.21 -5.14
N TYR A 98 -7.24 0.66 -6.02
CA TYR A 98 -6.54 1.87 -6.46
C TYR A 98 -6.28 2.83 -5.29
N SER A 99 -7.27 3.06 -4.44
CA SER A 99 -7.15 3.90 -3.24
C SER A 99 -6.04 3.40 -2.30
N MET A 100 -5.98 2.09 -2.06
CA MET A 100 -4.93 1.45 -1.26
C MET A 100 -3.54 1.60 -1.89
N MET A 101 -3.46 1.41 -3.22
CA MET A 101 -2.22 1.58 -3.97
C MET A 101 -1.74 3.03 -3.94
N LEU A 102 -2.65 4.00 -4.11
CA LEU A 102 -2.35 5.43 -4.05
C LEU A 102 -1.85 5.85 -2.67
N THR A 103 -2.53 5.43 -1.60
CA THR A 103 -2.14 5.69 -0.21
C THR A 103 -0.73 5.18 0.07
N SER A 104 -0.44 3.94 -0.31
CA SER A 104 0.89 3.35 -0.10
C SER A 104 1.99 4.02 -0.92
N THR A 105 1.65 4.55 -2.09
CA THR A 105 2.60 5.30 -2.94
C THR A 105 2.90 6.67 -2.36
N ILE A 106 1.89 7.38 -1.86
CA ILE A 106 2.07 8.69 -1.20
C ILE A 106 2.90 8.54 0.07
N LEU A 107 2.61 7.55 0.92
CA LEU A 107 3.42 7.27 2.10
C LEU A 107 4.86 6.92 1.74
N GLY A 108 5.06 6.16 0.68
CA GLY A 108 6.39 5.84 0.15
C GLY A 108 7.14 7.07 -0.36
N LEU A 109 6.46 7.99 -1.06
CA LEU A 109 7.04 9.25 -1.50
C LEU A 109 7.45 10.14 -0.33
N ILE A 110 6.58 10.30 0.67
CA ILE A 110 6.89 11.08 1.88
C ILE A 110 8.13 10.52 2.57
N THR A 111 8.21 9.22 2.78
CA THR A 111 9.36 8.59 3.42
C THR A 111 10.63 8.64 2.58
N MET A 112 10.51 8.61 1.25
CA MET A 112 11.63 8.82 0.34
C MET A 112 12.21 10.23 0.46
N VAL A 113 11.34 11.25 0.50
CA VAL A 113 11.76 12.67 0.63
C VAL A 113 12.42 12.92 1.99
N LEU A 114 11.86 12.39 3.06
CA LEU A 114 12.36 12.61 4.43
C LEU A 114 13.64 11.82 4.74
N PHE A 115 13.79 10.63 4.16
CA PHE A 115 14.85 9.68 4.47
C PHE A 115 15.58 9.24 3.20
N LYS A 116 16.24 8.08 3.25
CA LYS A 116 16.93 7.48 2.09
C LYS A 116 15.94 6.97 1.03
N PRO A 117 16.32 6.94 -0.27
CA PRO A 117 15.43 6.54 -1.36
C PRO A 117 14.74 5.17 -1.19
N LYS A 118 15.40 4.23 -0.53
CA LYS A 118 14.88 2.86 -0.27
C LYS A 118 14.22 2.67 1.09
N SER A 119 13.90 3.74 1.81
CA SER A 119 13.33 3.67 3.17
C SER A 119 11.98 2.95 3.21
N TRP A 120 11.14 3.11 2.19
CA TRP A 120 9.87 2.38 2.06
C TRP A 120 10.04 0.86 2.14
N CYS A 121 11.09 0.32 1.50
CA CYS A 121 11.31 -1.13 1.44
C CYS A 121 11.55 -1.78 2.81
N VAL A 122 11.91 -1.01 3.83
CA VAL A 122 12.19 -1.53 5.18
C VAL A 122 10.91 -1.97 5.90
N TYR A 123 9.81 -1.26 5.72
CA TYR A 123 8.52 -1.55 6.39
C TYR A 123 7.39 -1.89 5.43
N CYS A 124 7.67 -2.02 4.13
CA CYS A 124 6.70 -2.42 3.12
C CYS A 124 6.00 -3.73 3.51
N PRO A 125 4.64 -3.79 3.50
CA PRO A 125 3.90 -4.99 3.88
C PRO A 125 4.25 -6.20 3.00
N MET A 126 4.39 -6.01 1.70
CA MET A 126 4.80 -7.07 0.76
C MET A 126 6.20 -7.62 1.07
N GLY A 127 7.15 -6.74 1.41
CA GLY A 127 8.51 -7.16 1.82
C GLY A 127 8.51 -7.92 3.14
N THR A 128 7.62 -7.57 4.06
CA THR A 128 7.48 -8.26 5.34
C THR A 128 6.83 -9.64 5.15
N MET A 129 5.80 -9.75 4.32
CA MET A 129 5.18 -11.04 3.98
C MET A 129 6.16 -12.00 3.30
N THR A 130 6.92 -11.54 2.31
CA THR A 130 7.92 -12.38 1.65
C THR A 130 9.02 -12.86 2.60
N GLN A 131 9.42 -12.03 3.57
CA GLN A 131 10.36 -12.45 4.61
C GLN A 131 9.77 -13.50 5.56
N LEU A 132 8.49 -13.39 5.92
CA LEU A 132 7.80 -14.38 6.75
C LEU A 132 7.72 -15.73 6.05
N ILE A 133 7.29 -15.74 4.78
CA ILE A 133 7.20 -16.95 3.95
C ILE A 133 8.59 -17.59 3.78
N SER A 134 9.60 -16.78 3.48
CA SER A 134 10.98 -17.27 3.34
C SER A 134 11.50 -17.90 4.62
N LYS A 135 11.25 -17.30 5.78
CA LYS A 135 11.63 -17.87 7.08
C LYS A 135 10.86 -19.14 7.42
N ALA A 136 9.58 -19.22 7.09
CA ALA A 136 8.76 -20.40 7.31
C ALA A 136 9.23 -21.59 6.45
N LYS A 137 9.66 -21.32 5.22
CA LYS A 137 10.16 -22.35 4.29
C LYS A 137 11.59 -22.77 4.60
N TYR A 138 12.42 -21.83 5.05
CA TYR A 138 13.84 -22.05 5.39
C TYR A 138 14.01 -22.10 6.91
N ASN A 139 13.39 -23.08 7.57
CA ASN A 139 13.68 -23.40 8.96
C ASN A 139 14.72 -24.53 8.99
N PRO A 140 16.01 -24.26 9.30
CA PRO A 140 17.06 -25.28 9.26
C PRO A 140 16.98 -26.30 10.41
N ASN A 141 15.98 -26.20 11.30
CA ASN A 141 15.79 -27.05 12.47
C ASN A 141 14.54 -27.96 12.34
N LYS A 142 14.30 -28.52 11.16
CA LYS A 142 13.44 -29.68 10.99
C LYS A 142 14.24 -30.80 10.36
#